data_11636928e3ca4cfac1afe8627134b141
#
_entry.id   11636928e3ca4cfac1afe8627134b141
#
_cell.length_a   1.000
_cell.length_b   1.000
_cell.length_c   1.000
_cell.angle_alpha   90.00
_cell.angle_beta   90.00
_cell.angle_gamma   90.00
#
_symmetry.space_group_name_H-M   'P 1'
#
loop_
_entity.id
_entity.type
_entity.pdbx_description
1 polymer ?
#
loop_
_entity_poly.entity_id
_entity_poly.type
_entity_poly.pdbx_seq_one_letter_code
_entity_poly.pdbx_strand_id
1 'polypeptide(L)'
;AITVLVVLIVAFLLYIFVFSGNNKGPVYGQRCVKLLSVDQNTVSQVESQIEQDDRIQDLAVKVDCRTIKLTYQLVDNVSADDAKSLVEDSVHTFDDAMGQQKDDGAAWSQLLNKANGRLQYDLEIIIKSNGDSDFPLFGTKHAGIDDITYTGQNVKDQDAANKAIQRQAEVDAANAANQ
;
A
#
# COMPACT_ATOMS: atom_id res chain seq x y z
N ALA A 1 44.81 -6.31 -41.79
CA ALA A 1 43.68 -5.41 -41.45
C ALA A 1 42.41 -6.18 -41.09
N ILE A 2 41.95 -7.13 -41.92
CA ILE A 2 40.69 -7.89 -41.69
C ILE A 2 40.75 -8.72 -40.43
N THR A 3 41.88 -9.41 -40.15
CA THR A 3 42.08 -10.26 -38.96
C THR A 3 41.98 -9.45 -37.67
N VAL A 4 42.53 -8.25 -37.61
CA VAL A 4 42.44 -7.35 -36.46
C VAL A 4 41.00 -6.92 -36.21
N LEU A 5 40.24 -6.59 -37.26
CA LEU A 5 38.84 -6.22 -37.16
C LEU A 5 37.99 -7.37 -36.58
N VAL A 6 38.21 -8.60 -37.08
CA VAL A 6 37.48 -9.77 -36.57
C VAL A 6 37.77 -10.03 -35.08
N VAL A 7 39.02 -9.91 -34.65
CA VAL A 7 39.42 -10.08 -33.25
C VAL A 7 38.72 -9.00 -32.36
N LEU A 8 38.64 -7.74 -32.81
CA LEU A 8 37.97 -6.67 -32.08
C LEU A 8 36.46 -6.94 -31.96
N ILE A 9 35.82 -7.41 -33.02
CA ILE A 9 34.38 -7.74 -32.99
C ILE A 9 34.12 -8.90 -32.03
N VAL A 10 34.95 -9.96 -32.05
CA VAL A 10 34.80 -11.09 -31.14
C VAL A 10 35.04 -10.67 -29.70
N ALA A 11 36.05 -9.85 -29.42
CA ALA A 11 36.32 -9.33 -28.09
C ALA A 11 35.15 -8.43 -27.59
N PHE A 12 34.56 -7.60 -28.47
CA PHE A 12 33.41 -6.77 -28.14
C PHE A 12 32.16 -7.62 -27.85
N LEU A 13 31.91 -8.65 -28.64
CA LEU A 13 30.79 -9.57 -28.38
C LEU A 13 30.97 -10.33 -27.08
N LEU A 14 32.19 -10.83 -26.78
CA LEU A 14 32.48 -11.44 -25.51
C LEU A 14 32.31 -10.48 -24.32
N TYR A 15 32.77 -9.25 -24.51
CA TYR A 15 32.56 -8.19 -23.49
C TYR A 15 31.07 -7.95 -23.20
N ILE A 16 30.26 -7.82 -24.24
CA ILE A 16 28.81 -7.66 -24.09
C ILE A 16 28.21 -8.91 -23.42
N PHE A 17 28.57 -10.12 -23.85
CA PHE A 17 28.03 -11.36 -23.30
C PHE A 17 28.38 -11.55 -21.82
N VAL A 18 29.62 -11.22 -21.43
CA VAL A 18 30.09 -11.41 -20.04
C VAL A 18 29.53 -10.28 -19.12
N PHE A 19 29.50 -9.04 -19.59
CA PHE A 19 29.11 -7.91 -18.73
C PHE A 19 27.64 -7.55 -18.85
N SER A 20 26.96 -7.81 -19.98
CA SER A 20 25.51 -7.59 -20.13
C SER A 20 24.67 -8.71 -19.51
N GLY A 21 25.22 -9.90 -19.31
CA GLY A 21 24.51 -11.04 -18.76
C GLY A 21 24.21 -10.98 -17.25
N ASN A 22 24.71 -9.97 -16.53
CA ASN A 22 24.51 -9.84 -15.09
C ASN A 22 23.38 -8.88 -14.67
N ASN A 23 22.72 -8.25 -15.60
CA ASN A 23 21.45 -7.57 -15.31
C ASN A 23 20.34 -8.63 -15.19
N LYS A 24 20.32 -9.31 -14.06
CA LYS A 24 19.11 -10.02 -13.63
C LYS A 24 18.06 -8.94 -13.48
N GLY A 25 17.25 -8.72 -14.50
CA GLY A 25 16.09 -7.90 -14.45
C GLY A 25 15.24 -8.29 -13.23
N PRO A 26 14.31 -7.43 -12.78
CA PRO A 26 13.49 -7.72 -11.63
C PRO A 26 12.83 -9.09 -11.81
N VAL A 27 13.22 -10.04 -10.98
CA VAL A 27 12.62 -11.38 -11.01
C VAL A 27 11.20 -11.21 -10.51
N TYR A 28 10.25 -11.29 -11.42
CA TYR A 28 8.83 -11.30 -11.11
C TYR A 28 8.57 -12.42 -10.08
N GLY A 29 7.91 -12.05 -8.95
CA GLY A 29 7.57 -13.00 -7.89
C GLY A 29 8.46 -12.95 -6.63
N GLN A 30 9.58 -12.23 -6.62
CA GLN A 30 10.44 -12.12 -5.41
C GLN A 30 10.10 -10.93 -4.49
N ARG A 31 9.02 -10.23 -4.72
CA ARG A 31 8.61 -9.09 -3.88
C ARG A 31 8.28 -9.50 -2.44
N CYS A 32 7.78 -10.71 -2.26
CA CYS A 32 7.39 -11.26 -0.96
C CYS A 32 8.51 -12.04 -0.26
N VAL A 33 9.68 -12.16 -0.87
CA VAL A 33 10.81 -12.89 -0.30
C VAL A 33 11.65 -11.94 0.56
N LYS A 34 12.07 -12.42 1.74
CA LYS A 34 12.90 -11.68 2.69
C LYS A 34 12.18 -10.47 3.35
N LEU A 35 10.87 -10.53 3.50
CA LEU A 35 10.14 -9.65 4.39
C LEU A 35 10.29 -10.11 5.85
N LEU A 36 10.13 -9.19 6.78
CA LEU A 36 9.97 -9.52 8.18
C LEU A 36 8.70 -10.39 8.35
N SER A 37 8.77 -11.37 9.24
CA SER A 37 7.60 -12.22 9.50
C SER A 37 6.56 -11.45 10.29
N VAL A 38 5.30 -11.60 9.89
CA VAL A 38 4.13 -11.14 10.65
C VAL A 38 3.51 -12.37 11.28
N ASP A 39 3.52 -12.44 12.61
CA ASP A 39 2.91 -13.56 13.35
C ASP A 39 1.40 -13.41 13.41
N GLN A 40 0.67 -14.39 12.89
CA GLN A 40 -0.79 -14.34 12.81
C GLN A 40 -1.46 -14.40 14.20
N ASN A 41 -0.84 -15.03 15.19
CA ASN A 41 -1.39 -15.03 16.55
C ASN A 41 -1.30 -13.62 17.16
N THR A 42 -0.16 -12.95 16.95
CA THR A 42 0.00 -11.55 17.37
C THR A 42 -0.99 -10.64 16.65
N VAL A 43 -1.21 -10.84 15.35
CA VAL A 43 -2.24 -10.10 14.59
C VAL A 43 -3.61 -10.24 15.25
N SER A 44 -4.07 -11.46 15.52
CA SER A 44 -5.39 -11.69 16.14
C SER A 44 -5.51 -11.12 17.55
N GLN A 45 -4.42 -11.11 18.32
CA GLN A 45 -4.41 -10.46 19.65
C GLN A 45 -4.57 -8.95 19.54
N VAL A 46 -3.87 -8.33 18.58
CA VAL A 46 -3.93 -6.89 18.35
C VAL A 46 -5.27 -6.47 17.77
N GLU A 47 -5.86 -7.24 16.85
CA GLU A 47 -7.24 -7.02 16.40
C GLU A 47 -8.18 -6.93 17.60
N SER A 48 -8.17 -7.93 18.47
CA SER A 48 -9.00 -7.97 19.68
C SER A 48 -8.68 -6.85 20.68
N GLN A 49 -7.44 -6.36 20.72
CA GLN A 49 -7.06 -5.23 21.58
C GLN A 49 -7.60 -3.90 21.03
N ILE A 50 -7.48 -3.69 19.73
CA ILE A 50 -7.95 -2.47 19.05
C ILE A 50 -9.48 -2.39 19.07
N GLU A 51 -10.18 -3.53 18.94
CA GLU A 51 -11.64 -3.63 19.04
C GLU A 51 -12.20 -3.35 20.45
N GLN A 52 -11.35 -3.16 21.47
CA GLN A 52 -11.80 -2.70 22.77
C GLN A 52 -12.19 -1.21 22.79
N ASP A 53 -11.83 -0.45 21.77
CA ASP A 53 -12.32 0.93 21.61
C ASP A 53 -13.78 0.90 21.13
N ASP A 54 -14.68 1.51 21.90
CA ASP A 54 -16.14 1.51 21.67
C ASP A 54 -16.53 2.07 20.30
N ARG A 55 -15.63 2.82 19.64
CA ARG A 55 -15.84 3.42 18.30
C ARG A 55 -15.55 2.43 17.17
N ILE A 56 -14.87 1.32 17.45
CA ILE A 56 -14.51 0.28 16.48
C ILE A 56 -15.43 -0.92 16.68
N GLN A 57 -16.28 -1.17 15.70
CA GLN A 57 -17.18 -2.31 15.72
C GLN A 57 -16.50 -3.60 15.27
N ASP A 58 -15.57 -3.51 14.30
CA ASP A 58 -14.85 -4.65 13.73
C ASP A 58 -13.54 -4.18 13.09
N LEU A 59 -12.50 -4.99 13.20
CA LEU A 59 -11.22 -4.79 12.52
C LEU A 59 -10.77 -6.09 11.89
N ALA A 60 -10.58 -6.09 10.58
CA ALA A 60 -9.97 -7.20 9.85
C ALA A 60 -8.57 -6.83 9.35
N VAL A 61 -7.57 -7.62 9.71
CA VAL A 61 -6.19 -7.49 9.25
C VAL A 61 -5.85 -8.62 8.29
N LYS A 62 -5.40 -8.27 7.09
CA LYS A 62 -4.94 -9.24 6.10
C LYS A 62 -3.54 -8.90 5.63
N VAL A 63 -2.64 -9.86 5.67
CA VAL A 63 -1.29 -9.73 5.11
C VAL A 63 -1.25 -10.39 3.74
N ASP A 64 -0.93 -9.62 2.71
CA ASP A 64 -0.83 -10.08 1.34
C ASP A 64 0.48 -9.60 0.71
N CYS A 65 1.46 -10.50 0.65
CA CYS A 65 2.79 -10.20 0.17
C CYS A 65 3.41 -9.01 0.93
N ARG A 66 3.59 -7.87 0.27
CA ARG A 66 4.15 -6.63 0.85
C ARG A 66 3.10 -5.66 1.36
N THR A 67 1.85 -6.04 1.39
CA THR A 67 0.75 -5.17 1.82
C THR A 67 0.10 -5.73 3.07
N ILE A 68 -0.01 -4.93 4.11
CA ILE A 68 -0.87 -5.18 5.25
C ILE A 68 -2.13 -4.35 5.04
N LYS A 69 -3.26 -5.04 4.96
CA LYS A 69 -4.56 -4.43 4.73
C LYS A 69 -5.36 -4.42 6.02
N LEU A 70 -5.74 -3.22 6.48
CA LEU A 70 -6.54 -2.98 7.66
C LEU A 70 -7.93 -2.51 7.22
N THR A 71 -8.97 -3.23 7.60
CA THR A 71 -10.34 -2.86 7.28
C THR A 71 -11.10 -2.62 8.59
N TYR A 72 -11.44 -1.38 8.85
CA TYR A 72 -12.20 -0.94 10.02
C TYR A 72 -13.67 -0.82 9.68
N GLN A 73 -14.51 -1.32 10.56
CA GLN A 73 -15.92 -0.97 10.64
C GLN A 73 -16.10 -0.14 11.90
N LEU A 74 -16.43 1.14 11.75
CA LEU A 74 -16.72 2.02 12.89
C LEU A 74 -18.21 2.02 13.23
N VAL A 75 -18.51 2.38 14.46
CA VAL A 75 -19.88 2.69 14.88
C VAL A 75 -20.36 3.96 14.18
N ASP A 76 -21.68 4.19 14.23
CA ASP A 76 -22.28 5.40 13.68
C ASP A 76 -21.82 6.66 14.44
N ASN A 77 -21.86 7.80 13.75
CA ASN A 77 -21.54 9.13 14.29
C ASN A 77 -20.08 9.42 14.65
N VAL A 78 -19.13 8.63 14.18
CA VAL A 78 -17.71 9.00 14.22
C VAL A 78 -17.42 9.91 13.03
N SER A 79 -16.90 11.11 13.28
CA SER A 79 -16.54 12.02 12.19
C SER A 79 -15.35 11.49 11.37
N ALA A 80 -15.21 11.93 10.11
CA ALA A 80 -14.10 11.53 9.24
C ALA A 80 -12.72 11.88 9.85
N ASP A 81 -12.60 13.01 10.55
CA ASP A 81 -11.34 13.42 11.15
C ASP A 81 -11.03 12.63 12.44
N ASP A 82 -12.05 12.38 13.27
CA ASP A 82 -11.89 11.50 14.44
C ASP A 82 -11.54 10.07 14.02
N ALA A 83 -12.15 9.59 12.93
CA ALA A 83 -11.86 8.27 12.37
C ALA A 83 -10.39 8.15 11.90
N LYS A 84 -9.85 9.17 11.23
CA LYS A 84 -8.43 9.19 10.82
C LYS A 84 -7.50 9.13 12.02
N SER A 85 -7.75 9.97 13.05
CA SER A 85 -6.94 10.00 14.26
C SER A 85 -7.00 8.66 15.02
N LEU A 86 -8.20 8.11 15.18
CA LEU A 86 -8.41 6.81 15.81
C LEU A 86 -7.64 5.69 15.11
N VAL A 87 -7.71 5.67 13.78
CA VAL A 87 -7.04 4.66 12.96
C VAL A 87 -5.53 4.83 13.00
N GLU A 88 -5.00 6.06 12.99
CA GLU A 88 -3.57 6.31 13.12
C GLU A 88 -3.01 5.81 14.45
N ASP A 89 -3.69 6.09 15.56
CA ASP A 89 -3.34 5.57 16.89
C ASP A 89 -3.38 4.02 16.92
N SER A 90 -4.38 3.43 16.29
CA SER A 90 -4.51 1.97 16.23
C SER A 90 -3.44 1.31 15.35
N VAL A 91 -3.00 1.98 14.27
CA VAL A 91 -1.89 1.52 13.43
C VAL A 91 -0.58 1.56 14.21
N HIS A 92 -0.35 2.58 15.06
CA HIS A 92 0.80 2.59 15.98
C HIS A 92 0.73 1.42 16.97
N THR A 93 -0.44 1.16 17.54
CA THR A 93 -0.65 0.01 18.43
C THR A 93 -0.33 -1.31 17.72
N PHE A 94 -0.77 -1.47 16.48
CA PHE A 94 -0.46 -2.62 15.65
C PHE A 94 1.05 -2.75 15.39
N ASP A 95 1.71 -1.68 14.95
CA ASP A 95 3.13 -1.67 14.64
C ASP A 95 4.00 -2.02 15.86
N ASP A 96 3.69 -1.43 17.01
CA ASP A 96 4.39 -1.68 18.27
C ASP A 96 4.21 -3.14 18.74
N ALA A 97 3.00 -3.69 18.62
CA ALA A 97 2.71 -5.07 19.00
C ALA A 97 3.41 -6.11 18.11
N MET A 98 3.71 -5.79 16.87
CA MET A 98 4.52 -6.65 15.99
C MET A 98 5.96 -6.79 16.47
N GLY A 99 6.41 -5.99 17.47
CA GLY A 99 7.68 -6.14 18.17
C GLY A 99 8.92 -5.97 17.33
N GLN A 100 8.80 -5.32 16.17
CA GLN A 100 9.95 -5.05 15.31
C GLN A 100 10.73 -3.83 15.81
N GLN A 101 12.06 -3.84 15.55
CA GLN A 101 12.92 -2.74 15.97
C GLN A 101 12.45 -1.42 15.32
N LYS A 102 12.47 -0.35 16.12
CA LYS A 102 12.24 1.02 15.67
C LYS A 102 13.58 1.75 15.66
N ASP A 103 13.92 2.32 14.51
CA ASP A 103 15.15 3.09 14.38
C ASP A 103 15.01 4.43 15.16
N ASP A 104 16.11 4.99 15.63
CA ASP A 104 16.08 6.23 16.41
C ASP A 104 15.45 7.38 15.61
N GLY A 105 14.44 8.03 16.20
CA GLY A 105 13.67 9.11 15.57
C GLY A 105 12.69 8.69 14.47
N ALA A 106 12.54 7.39 14.17
CA ALA A 106 11.56 6.93 13.20
C ALA A 106 10.14 6.95 13.78
N ALA A 107 9.14 7.29 12.98
CA ALA A 107 7.73 7.21 13.38
C ALA A 107 7.27 5.76 13.48
N TRP A 108 7.79 4.87 12.64
CA TRP A 108 7.36 3.48 12.47
C TRP A 108 8.49 2.50 12.68
N SER A 109 8.16 1.27 13.07
CA SER A 109 9.13 0.19 13.18
C SER A 109 9.69 -0.23 11.80
N GLN A 110 10.70 -1.07 11.81
CA GLN A 110 11.26 -1.64 10.59
C GLN A 110 10.22 -2.43 9.76
N LEU A 111 9.12 -2.89 10.37
CA LEU A 111 8.03 -3.57 9.67
C LEU A 111 7.37 -2.66 8.62
N LEU A 112 7.03 -1.44 9.01
CA LEU A 112 6.38 -0.45 8.15
C LEU A 112 7.36 0.52 7.49
N ASN A 113 8.65 0.25 7.59
CA ASN A 113 9.73 1.08 7.07
C ASN A 113 10.74 0.23 6.28
N LYS A 114 11.97 0.20 6.69
CA LYS A 114 13.09 -0.53 6.09
C LYS A 114 13.71 -1.50 7.08
N ALA A 115 14.00 -2.72 6.63
CA ALA A 115 14.84 -3.67 7.33
C ALA A 115 15.90 -4.21 6.38
N ASN A 116 17.16 -4.30 6.83
CA ASN A 116 18.27 -4.82 6.04
C ASN A 116 18.41 -4.16 4.64
N GLY A 117 18.20 -2.84 4.59
CA GLY A 117 18.29 -2.04 3.37
C GLY A 117 17.12 -2.21 2.38
N ARG A 118 16.05 -2.91 2.77
CA ARG A 118 14.88 -3.17 1.92
C ARG A 118 13.62 -2.61 2.55
N LEU A 119 12.78 -1.98 1.72
CA LEU A 119 11.42 -1.61 2.09
C LEU A 119 10.60 -2.86 2.44
N GLN A 120 9.87 -2.79 3.55
CA GLN A 120 9.07 -3.88 4.08
C GLN A 120 7.61 -3.74 3.64
N TYR A 121 6.67 -3.52 4.55
CA TYR A 121 5.25 -3.54 4.24
C TYR A 121 4.69 -2.14 3.97
N ASP A 122 3.88 -2.05 2.94
CA ASP A 122 2.95 -0.95 2.72
C ASP A 122 1.65 -1.24 3.47
N LEU A 123 0.94 -0.19 3.93
CA LEU A 123 -0.40 -0.33 4.49
C LEU A 123 -1.46 0.12 3.49
N GLU A 124 -2.54 -0.64 3.40
CA GLU A 124 -3.82 -0.23 2.84
C GLU A 124 -4.85 -0.20 3.97
N ILE A 125 -5.50 0.92 4.15
CA ILE A 125 -6.48 1.14 5.21
C ILE A 125 -7.83 1.43 4.56
N ILE A 126 -8.86 0.75 5.02
CA ILE A 126 -10.24 1.00 4.61
C ILE A 126 -11.03 1.27 5.89
N ILE A 127 -11.64 2.45 5.97
CA ILE A 127 -12.47 2.83 7.11
C ILE A 127 -13.91 2.94 6.62
N LYS A 128 -14.79 2.17 7.23
CA LYS A 128 -16.22 2.13 6.93
C LYS A 128 -17.00 2.61 8.15
N SER A 129 -18.09 3.33 7.91
CA SER A 129 -19.10 3.68 8.89
C SER A 129 -20.47 3.58 8.23
N ASN A 130 -21.51 3.37 9.02
CA ASN A 130 -22.86 3.26 8.49
C ASN A 130 -23.50 4.66 8.45
N GLY A 131 -24.12 4.99 7.31
CA GLY A 131 -25.01 6.14 7.19
C GLY A 131 -24.35 7.50 6.98
N ASP A 132 -23.02 7.60 6.97
CA ASP A 132 -22.31 8.85 6.68
C ASP A 132 -21.73 8.87 5.26
N SER A 133 -22.01 9.97 4.53
CA SER A 133 -21.56 10.17 3.14
C SER A 133 -20.05 10.37 3.00
N ASP A 134 -19.34 10.66 4.08
CA ASP A 134 -17.89 10.85 4.07
C ASP A 134 -17.12 9.52 4.05
N PHE A 135 -17.81 8.40 4.28
CA PHE A 135 -17.25 7.06 4.24
C PHE A 135 -17.66 6.29 2.96
N PRO A 136 -16.84 5.30 2.54
CA PRO A 136 -15.57 4.86 3.12
C PRO A 136 -14.42 5.83 2.89
N LEU A 137 -13.50 5.90 3.86
CA LEU A 137 -12.20 6.54 3.71
C LEU A 137 -11.15 5.48 3.34
N PHE A 138 -10.22 5.86 2.51
CA PHE A 138 -9.09 5.00 2.12
C PHE A 138 -7.79 5.64 2.57
N GLY A 139 -7.00 4.92 3.34
CA GLY A 139 -5.67 5.33 3.77
C GLY A 139 -4.60 4.50 3.09
N THR A 140 -3.47 5.12 2.80
CA THR A 140 -2.28 4.44 2.26
C THR A 140 -1.04 4.96 2.95
N LYS A 141 -0.19 4.05 3.41
CA LYS A 141 1.15 4.34 3.90
C LYS A 141 2.14 3.49 3.14
N HIS A 142 3.10 4.11 2.51
CA HIS A 142 4.18 3.37 1.84
C HIS A 142 5.34 3.11 2.80
N ALA A 143 5.96 1.94 2.69
CA ALA A 143 7.16 1.63 3.44
C ALA A 143 8.25 2.68 3.20
N GLY A 144 8.83 3.21 4.28
CA GLY A 144 9.83 4.29 4.24
C GLY A 144 9.26 5.69 4.08
N ILE A 145 7.94 5.86 4.13
CA ILE A 145 7.25 7.17 4.23
C ILE A 145 6.53 7.21 5.57
N ASP A 146 6.65 8.31 6.30
CA ASP A 146 6.07 8.39 7.65
C ASP A 146 4.56 8.71 7.63
N ASP A 147 4.10 9.46 6.64
CA ASP A 147 2.72 9.93 6.57
C ASP A 147 1.76 8.86 6.05
N ILE A 148 0.56 8.80 6.64
CA ILE A 148 -0.60 8.11 6.09
C ILE A 148 -1.38 9.12 5.25
N THR A 149 -1.56 8.83 3.97
CA THR A 149 -2.36 9.66 3.06
C THR A 149 -3.77 9.11 2.98
N TYR A 150 -4.76 9.95 3.28
CA TYR A 150 -6.17 9.59 3.20
C TYR A 150 -6.86 10.19 1.97
N THR A 151 -7.74 9.38 1.37
CA THR A 151 -8.69 9.82 0.33
C THR A 151 -10.10 9.39 0.75
N GLY A 152 -11.06 10.29 0.58
CA GLY A 152 -12.49 10.02 0.83
C GLY A 152 -13.25 9.87 -0.49
N GLN A 153 -14.54 9.57 -0.39
CA GLN A 153 -15.45 9.58 -1.55
C GLN A 153 -15.73 11.00 -2.07
N ASN A 154 -15.54 12.01 -1.24
CA ASN A 154 -15.78 13.37 -1.66
C ASN A 154 -14.78 13.83 -2.70
N VAL A 155 -15.28 14.14 -3.87
CA VAL A 155 -14.50 14.59 -5.01
C VAL A 155 -13.98 16.00 -4.73
N LYS A 156 -12.66 16.21 -4.72
CA LYS A 156 -12.04 17.53 -4.50
C LYS A 156 -12.45 18.58 -5.53
N ASP A 157 -12.79 18.16 -6.73
CA ASP A 157 -13.22 19.01 -7.83
C ASP A 157 -14.53 18.47 -8.40
N GLN A 158 -15.64 18.97 -7.89
CA GLN A 158 -16.98 18.56 -8.29
C GLN A 158 -17.25 18.88 -9.77
N ASP A 159 -16.68 19.96 -10.28
CA ASP A 159 -16.88 20.34 -11.70
C ASP A 159 -16.16 19.35 -12.64
N ALA A 160 -14.95 18.92 -12.27
CA ALA A 160 -14.22 17.91 -13.04
C ALA A 160 -14.94 16.54 -12.98
N ALA A 161 -15.48 16.16 -11.82
CA ALA A 161 -16.26 14.94 -11.67
C ALA A 161 -17.53 14.97 -12.51
N ASN A 162 -18.30 16.06 -12.45
CA ASN A 162 -19.51 16.23 -13.24
C ASN A 162 -19.22 16.15 -14.74
N LYS A 163 -18.13 16.78 -15.20
CA LYS A 163 -17.70 16.68 -16.60
C LYS A 163 -17.27 15.26 -17.01
N ALA A 164 -16.70 14.49 -16.08
CA ALA A 164 -16.36 13.09 -16.33
C ALA A 164 -17.61 12.22 -16.47
N ILE A 165 -18.60 12.41 -15.58
CA ILE A 165 -19.91 11.71 -15.63
C ILE A 165 -20.65 12.05 -16.93
N GLN A 166 -20.69 13.31 -17.34
CA GLN A 166 -21.32 13.73 -18.60
C GLN A 166 -20.66 13.06 -19.82
N ARG A 167 -19.32 13.06 -19.89
CA ARG A 167 -18.59 12.38 -20.97
C ARG A 167 -18.88 10.88 -21.00
N GLN A 168 -18.97 10.23 -19.85
CA GLN A 168 -19.30 8.82 -19.81
C GLN A 168 -20.72 8.57 -20.36
N ALA A 169 -21.69 9.38 -19.95
CA ALA A 169 -23.07 9.29 -20.43
C ALA A 169 -23.18 9.49 -21.96
N GLU A 170 -22.41 10.43 -22.53
CA GLU A 170 -22.32 10.66 -23.97
C GLU A 170 -21.75 9.43 -24.72
N VAL A 171 -20.70 8.81 -24.17
CA VAL A 171 -20.10 7.60 -24.74
C VAL A 171 -21.09 6.44 -24.68
N ASP A 172 -21.77 6.26 -23.56
CA ASP A 172 -22.75 5.20 -23.38
C ASP A 172 -23.96 5.37 -24.34
N ALA A 173 -24.43 6.60 -24.52
CA ALA A 173 -25.48 6.92 -25.48
C ALA A 173 -25.04 6.67 -26.95
N ALA A 174 -23.81 7.05 -27.30
CA ALA A 174 -23.26 6.79 -28.64
C ALA A 174 -23.11 5.29 -28.91
N ASN A 175 -22.69 4.51 -27.91
CA ASN A 175 -22.57 3.06 -28.01
C ASN A 175 -23.95 2.38 -28.16
N ALA A 176 -24.97 2.87 -27.47
CA ALA A 176 -26.34 2.37 -27.57
C ALA A 176 -26.97 2.66 -28.93
N ALA A 177 -26.61 3.79 -29.54
CA ALA A 177 -27.13 4.17 -30.87
C ALA A 177 -26.49 3.35 -32.02
N ASN A 178 -25.39 2.66 -31.78
CA ASN A 178 -24.66 1.86 -32.77
C ASN A 178 -24.96 0.35 -32.66
N GLN A 179 -25.87 -0.07 -31.80
CA GLN A 179 -26.39 -1.44 -31.66
C GLN A 179 -27.76 -1.58 -32.31
#